data_50cb25ca8577bf8ced027a743a17ade1
#
_entry.id   50cb25ca8577bf8ced027a743a17ade1
#
_cell.length_a   1.000
_cell.length_b   1.000
_cell.length_c   1.000
_cell.angle_alpha   90.00
_cell.angle_beta   90.00
_cell.angle_gamma   90.00
#
_symmetry.space_group_name_H-M   'P 1'
#
loop_
_entity.id
_entity.type
_entity.pdbx_description
1 polymer ?
#
loop_
_entity_poly.entity_id
_entity_poly.type
_entity_poly.pdbx_seq_one_letter_code
_entity_poly.pdbx_strand_id
1 'polypeptide(L)'
;MDIKITPSRLSGKLIVPPSKSISHRMLICAAFCDGITHIDNLLECMDLHATINALTALGTKINGKDGSYDITGITQPSKKAAVDCFESGSTLRFMIPIFSAFGCEAEFTGRGKLPEKTYNAANQAYDGKRSCVRNAFDAVQGQGQINRRKVLY
;
A
#
# COMPACT_ATOMS: atom_id res chain seq x y z
N MET A 1 22.85 1.07 20.82
CA MET A 1 22.50 0.19 21.96
C MET A 1 22.97 -1.21 21.57
N ASP A 2 23.91 -1.76 22.31
CA ASP A 2 24.46 -3.09 22.03
C ASP A 2 23.70 -4.10 22.90
N ILE A 3 23.29 -5.22 22.30
CA ILE A 3 22.58 -6.29 22.98
C ILE A 3 23.46 -7.54 22.99
N LYS A 4 23.77 -8.06 24.18
CA LYS A 4 24.48 -9.33 24.34
C LYS A 4 23.47 -10.43 24.63
N ILE A 5 23.47 -11.45 23.77
CA ILE A 5 22.62 -12.64 23.94
C ILE A 5 23.49 -13.80 24.45
N THR A 6 23.13 -14.36 25.57
CA THR A 6 23.79 -15.56 26.12
C THR A 6 22.95 -16.78 25.71
N PRO A 7 23.57 -17.83 25.13
CA PRO A 7 22.84 -19.06 24.79
C PRO A 7 22.21 -19.69 26.06
N SER A 8 20.92 -20.04 25.93
CA SER A 8 20.18 -20.70 26.99
C SER A 8 19.14 -21.66 26.42
N ARG A 9 18.68 -22.63 27.23
CA ARG A 9 17.55 -23.47 26.84
C ARG A 9 16.27 -22.65 26.97
N LEU A 10 15.50 -22.57 25.92
CA LEU A 10 14.20 -21.90 25.90
C LEU A 10 13.09 -22.95 26.04
N SER A 11 12.12 -22.66 26.89
CA SER A 11 10.90 -23.47 27.06
C SER A 11 9.73 -22.53 27.31
N GLY A 12 8.54 -22.88 26.81
CA GLY A 12 7.34 -22.06 26.96
C GLY A 12 6.51 -21.99 25.71
N LYS A 13 5.43 -21.18 25.76
CA LYS A 13 4.56 -20.87 24.64
C LYS A 13 4.72 -19.40 24.28
N LEU A 14 4.85 -19.13 22.99
CA LEU A 14 4.91 -17.77 22.46
C LEU A 14 3.78 -17.57 21.47
N ILE A 15 3.01 -16.51 21.65
CA ILE A 15 2.06 -16.06 20.63
C ILE A 15 2.82 -15.09 19.73
N VAL A 16 3.04 -15.49 18.49
CA VAL A 16 3.71 -14.64 17.51
C VAL A 16 2.74 -13.58 16.95
N PRO A 17 3.21 -12.35 16.69
CA PRO A 17 2.38 -11.34 16.05
C PRO A 17 2.02 -11.76 14.61
N PRO A 18 0.90 -11.27 14.08
CA PRO A 18 0.51 -11.51 12.69
C PRO A 18 1.58 -11.03 11.70
N SER A 19 1.61 -11.67 10.54
CA SER A 19 2.54 -11.29 9.48
C SER A 19 2.07 -10.02 8.76
N LYS A 20 2.88 -8.97 8.77
CA LYS A 20 2.61 -7.73 8.03
C LYS A 20 2.34 -8.00 6.54
N SER A 21 3.18 -8.82 5.92
CA SER A 21 3.06 -9.13 4.49
C SER A 21 1.79 -9.90 4.14
N ILE A 22 1.32 -10.77 5.03
CA ILE A 22 0.05 -11.48 4.86
C ILE A 22 -1.11 -10.50 5.06
N SER A 23 -1.06 -9.65 6.09
CA SER A 23 -2.10 -8.66 6.38
C SER A 23 -2.38 -7.74 5.17
N HIS A 24 -1.33 -7.20 4.53
CA HIS A 24 -1.51 -6.41 3.30
C HIS A 24 -2.23 -7.20 2.20
N ARG A 25 -1.82 -8.43 1.94
CA ARG A 25 -2.39 -9.25 0.87
C ARG A 25 -3.84 -9.65 1.16
N MET A 26 -4.15 -9.99 2.41
CA MET A 26 -5.51 -10.33 2.81
C MET A 26 -6.48 -9.17 2.59
N LEU A 27 -6.09 -7.94 2.98
CA LEU A 27 -6.89 -6.74 2.72
C LEU A 27 -7.11 -6.51 1.22
N ILE A 28 -6.04 -6.66 0.41
CA ILE A 28 -6.13 -6.49 -1.04
C ILE A 28 -7.05 -7.54 -1.65
N CYS A 29 -6.89 -8.81 -1.30
CA CYS A 29 -7.76 -9.88 -1.82
C CYS A 29 -9.22 -9.65 -1.42
N ALA A 30 -9.49 -9.30 -0.16
CA ALA A 30 -10.85 -9.02 0.32
C ALA A 30 -11.49 -7.83 -0.42
N ALA A 31 -10.72 -6.81 -0.77
CA ALA A 31 -11.21 -5.66 -1.53
C ALA A 31 -11.70 -6.03 -2.94
N PHE A 32 -11.30 -7.17 -3.47
CA PHE A 32 -11.69 -7.67 -4.80
C PHE A 32 -12.65 -8.86 -4.76
N CYS A 33 -13.09 -9.26 -3.58
CA CYS A 33 -14.14 -10.27 -3.42
C CYS A 33 -15.52 -9.61 -3.50
N ASP A 34 -16.49 -10.34 -4.01
CA ASP A 34 -17.88 -9.90 -3.96
C ASP A 34 -18.41 -9.97 -2.52
N GLY A 35 -19.23 -8.96 -2.16
CA GLY A 35 -19.88 -8.90 -0.85
C GLY A 35 -18.97 -8.40 0.27
N ILE A 36 -19.18 -8.91 1.47
CA ILE A 36 -18.43 -8.52 2.69
C ILE A 36 -17.53 -9.67 3.12
N THR A 37 -16.26 -9.38 3.29
CA THR A 37 -15.26 -10.31 3.83
C THR A 37 -14.86 -9.84 5.22
N HIS A 38 -14.99 -10.70 6.22
CA HIS A 38 -14.49 -10.47 7.56
C HIS A 38 -13.09 -11.04 7.72
N ILE A 39 -12.16 -10.26 8.27
CA ILE A 39 -10.78 -10.67 8.53
C ILE A 39 -10.41 -10.30 9.95
N ASP A 40 -9.94 -11.29 10.70
CA ASP A 40 -9.40 -11.14 12.04
C ASP A 40 -7.88 -11.26 12.07
N ASN A 41 -7.30 -10.78 13.15
CA ASN A 41 -5.88 -10.92 13.47
C ASN A 41 -4.95 -10.32 12.40
N LEU A 42 -5.32 -9.15 11.85
CA LEU A 42 -4.41 -8.36 11.03
C LEU A 42 -3.41 -7.60 11.90
N LEU A 43 -2.19 -7.42 11.42
CA LEU A 43 -1.16 -6.66 12.13
C LEU A 43 -1.49 -5.16 12.09
N GLU A 44 -1.81 -4.58 13.25
CA GLU A 44 -1.98 -3.14 13.35
C GLU A 44 -0.63 -2.42 13.26
N CYS A 45 -0.44 -1.68 12.19
CA CYS A 45 0.73 -0.83 11.97
C CYS A 45 0.45 0.26 10.93
N MET A 46 1.27 1.31 10.93
CA MET A 46 1.12 2.43 9.98
C MET A 46 1.12 2.00 8.52
N ASP A 47 1.93 0.99 8.17
CA ASP A 47 1.97 0.47 6.80
C ASP A 47 0.63 -0.17 6.40
N LEU A 48 -0.02 -0.89 7.33
CA LEU A 48 -1.33 -1.48 7.05
C LEU A 48 -2.41 -0.40 6.88
N HIS A 49 -2.38 0.62 7.74
CA HIS A 49 -3.28 1.77 7.60
C HIS A 49 -3.08 2.50 6.27
N ALA A 50 -1.86 2.61 5.76
CA ALA A 50 -1.61 3.12 4.41
C ALA A 50 -2.33 2.30 3.34
N THR A 51 -2.32 0.96 3.46
CA THR A 51 -3.04 0.08 2.53
C THR A 51 -4.56 0.20 2.67
N ILE A 52 -5.09 0.29 3.90
CA ILE A 52 -6.51 0.54 4.15
C ILE A 52 -6.95 1.84 3.50
N ASN A 53 -6.21 2.93 3.71
CA ASN A 53 -6.51 4.24 3.13
C ASN A 53 -6.46 4.20 1.60
N ALA A 54 -5.48 3.50 1.02
CA ALA A 54 -5.37 3.35 -0.43
C ALA A 54 -6.56 2.59 -1.03
N LEU A 55 -6.95 1.47 -0.44
CA LEU A 55 -8.12 0.69 -0.87
C LEU A 55 -9.41 1.49 -0.71
N THR A 56 -9.55 2.24 0.38
CA THR A 56 -10.71 3.13 0.60
C THR A 56 -10.76 4.24 -0.45
N ALA A 57 -9.61 4.84 -0.79
CA ALA A 57 -9.52 5.84 -1.86
C ALA A 57 -9.88 5.26 -3.24
N LEU A 58 -9.64 3.97 -3.46
CA LEU A 58 -10.05 3.28 -4.69
C LEU A 58 -11.55 2.95 -4.72
N GLY A 59 -12.23 2.94 -3.57
CA GLY A 59 -13.69 2.72 -3.50
C GLY A 59 -14.12 1.55 -2.62
N THR A 60 -13.21 0.92 -1.90
CA THR A 60 -13.51 -0.13 -0.91
C THR A 60 -14.10 0.50 0.35
N LYS A 61 -15.09 -0.15 0.96
CA LYS A 61 -15.57 0.22 2.30
C LYS A 61 -14.92 -0.72 3.31
N ILE A 62 -14.15 -0.17 4.24
CA ILE A 62 -13.43 -0.93 5.26
C ILE A 62 -13.83 -0.39 6.62
N ASN A 63 -14.44 -1.22 7.45
CA ASN A 63 -14.90 -0.90 8.79
C ASN A 63 -14.26 -1.86 9.79
N GLY A 64 -13.75 -1.35 10.88
CA GLY A 64 -13.15 -2.18 11.92
C GLY A 64 -12.01 -1.46 12.63
N LYS A 65 -11.36 -2.18 13.54
CA LYS A 65 -10.23 -1.72 14.34
C LYS A 65 -9.56 -2.91 15.03
N ASP A 66 -8.44 -2.64 15.66
CA ASP A 66 -7.73 -3.62 16.51
C ASP A 66 -7.46 -4.96 15.80
N GLY A 67 -7.16 -4.89 14.49
CA GLY A 67 -6.85 -6.06 13.67
C GLY A 67 -8.06 -6.85 13.16
N SER A 68 -9.28 -6.39 13.43
CA SER A 68 -10.53 -7.02 12.98
C SER A 68 -11.29 -6.05 12.05
N TYR A 69 -11.53 -6.46 10.80
CA TYR A 69 -12.08 -5.61 9.77
C TYR A 69 -13.11 -6.31 8.91
N ASP A 70 -14.20 -5.60 8.60
CA ASP A 70 -15.17 -5.94 7.57
C ASP A 70 -14.85 -5.14 6.30
N ILE A 71 -14.58 -5.85 5.22
CA ILE A 71 -14.20 -5.29 3.94
C ILE A 71 -15.31 -5.56 2.94
N THR A 72 -15.95 -4.50 2.44
CA THR A 72 -16.91 -4.61 1.33
C THR A 72 -16.14 -4.43 0.03
N GLY A 73 -16.23 -5.40 -0.85
CA GLY A 73 -15.53 -5.39 -2.14
C GLY A 73 -15.85 -4.17 -3.01
N ILE A 74 -14.92 -3.83 -3.89
CA ILE A 74 -15.05 -2.68 -4.78
C ILE A 74 -16.09 -2.98 -5.86
N THR A 75 -17.15 -2.18 -5.89
CA THR A 75 -18.19 -2.26 -6.92
C THR A 75 -18.03 -1.15 -7.97
N GLN A 76 -17.57 0.01 -7.55
CA GLN A 76 -17.38 1.18 -8.40
C GLN A 76 -16.02 1.83 -8.08
N PRO A 77 -14.97 1.51 -8.84
CA PRO A 77 -13.65 2.10 -8.63
C PRO A 77 -13.67 3.61 -8.86
N SER A 78 -12.94 4.34 -8.02
CA SER A 78 -12.73 5.77 -8.17
C SER A 78 -11.94 6.06 -9.45
N LYS A 79 -12.31 7.12 -10.18
CA LYS A 79 -11.55 7.56 -11.35
C LYS A 79 -10.33 8.38 -11.00
N LYS A 80 -10.33 9.02 -9.82
CA LYS A 80 -9.21 9.82 -9.29
C LYS A 80 -9.05 9.57 -7.81
N ALA A 81 -7.80 9.50 -7.34
CA ALA A 81 -7.49 9.29 -5.93
C ALA A 81 -6.16 9.94 -5.53
N ALA A 82 -6.04 10.30 -4.26
CA ALA A 82 -4.78 10.66 -3.61
C ALA A 82 -4.48 9.67 -2.50
N VAL A 83 -3.28 9.13 -2.48
CA VAL A 83 -2.86 8.06 -1.56
C VAL A 83 -1.58 8.45 -0.86
N ASP A 84 -1.63 8.62 0.47
CA ASP A 84 -0.43 8.76 1.29
C ASP A 84 0.04 7.37 1.73
N CYS A 85 1.16 6.93 1.18
CA CYS A 85 1.76 5.65 1.52
C CYS A 85 2.56 5.69 2.83
N PHE A 86 2.70 6.84 3.49
CA PHE A 86 3.61 7.05 4.62
C PHE A 86 5.03 6.59 4.26
N GLU A 87 5.57 5.60 4.95
CA GLU A 87 6.86 4.97 4.65
C GLU A 87 6.71 3.56 4.05
N SER A 88 5.48 3.15 3.72
CA SER A 88 5.14 1.81 3.25
C SER A 88 5.48 1.58 1.79
N GLY A 89 6.65 1.03 1.53
CA GLY A 89 7.03 0.57 0.19
C GLY A 89 6.16 -0.59 -0.33
N SER A 90 5.58 -1.38 0.56
CA SER A 90 4.66 -2.47 0.19
C SER A 90 3.36 -1.91 -0.36
N THR A 91 2.75 -0.94 0.33
CA THR A 91 1.54 -0.26 -0.12
C THR A 91 1.75 0.35 -1.50
N LEU A 92 2.81 1.14 -1.67
CA LEU A 92 3.08 1.79 -2.95
C LEU A 92 3.21 0.78 -4.09
N ARG A 93 4.01 -0.28 -3.92
CA ARG A 93 4.26 -1.28 -4.97
C ARG A 93 3.04 -2.10 -5.32
N PHE A 94 2.17 -2.41 -4.36
CA PHE A 94 0.95 -3.15 -4.62
C PHE A 94 -0.12 -2.25 -5.25
N MET A 95 -0.25 -1.01 -4.79
CA MET A 95 -1.34 -0.14 -5.23
C MET A 95 -1.11 0.43 -6.63
N ILE A 96 0.12 0.75 -7.05
CA ILE A 96 0.41 1.26 -8.39
C ILE A 96 -0.22 0.38 -9.49
N PRO A 97 0.09 -0.93 -9.60
CA PRO A 97 -0.51 -1.78 -10.64
C PRO A 97 -2.03 -1.94 -10.48
N ILE A 98 -2.54 -1.96 -9.25
CA ILE A 98 -3.98 -2.08 -8.98
C ILE A 98 -4.72 -0.85 -9.50
N PHE A 99 -4.31 0.36 -9.12
CA PHE A 99 -4.93 1.59 -9.58
C PHE A 99 -4.85 1.73 -11.11
N SER A 100 -3.73 1.31 -11.71
CA SER A 100 -3.56 1.28 -13.17
C SER A 100 -4.53 0.30 -13.84
N ALA A 101 -4.74 -0.88 -13.26
CA ALA A 101 -5.67 -1.88 -13.81
C ALA A 101 -7.12 -1.40 -13.81
N PHE A 102 -7.51 -0.57 -12.83
CA PHE A 102 -8.83 0.04 -12.76
C PHE A 102 -8.94 1.36 -13.54
N GLY A 103 -7.88 1.80 -14.21
CA GLY A 103 -7.86 3.08 -14.92
C GLY A 103 -8.04 4.29 -14.00
N CYS A 104 -7.69 4.17 -12.73
CA CYS A 104 -7.75 5.25 -11.77
C CYS A 104 -6.53 6.16 -11.89
N GLU A 105 -6.75 7.45 -12.11
CA GLU A 105 -5.70 8.47 -12.06
C GLU A 105 -5.35 8.72 -10.58
N ALA A 106 -4.20 8.23 -10.13
CA ALA A 106 -3.82 8.28 -8.73
C ALA A 106 -2.52 9.08 -8.51
N GLU A 107 -2.53 9.88 -7.45
CA GLU A 107 -1.37 10.57 -6.91
C GLU A 107 -0.92 9.83 -5.65
N PHE A 108 0.34 9.34 -5.67
CA PHE A 108 0.93 8.66 -4.52
C PHE A 108 1.96 9.56 -3.86
N THR A 109 1.84 9.74 -2.56
CA THR A 109 2.80 10.47 -1.71
C THR A 109 3.44 9.51 -0.71
N GLY A 110 4.61 9.90 -0.19
CA GLY A 110 5.32 9.12 0.82
C GLY A 110 6.28 9.98 1.62
N ARG A 111 6.78 9.42 2.74
CA ARG A 111 7.63 10.11 3.71
C ARG A 111 8.92 9.34 3.96
N GLY A 112 9.83 9.97 4.72
CA GLY A 112 11.09 9.38 5.13
C GLY A 112 11.93 8.93 3.95
N LYS A 113 12.36 7.68 3.95
CA LYS A 113 13.20 7.11 2.91
C LYS A 113 12.41 6.52 1.72
N LEU A 114 11.08 6.56 1.74
CA LEU A 114 10.27 5.96 0.69
C LEU A 114 10.49 6.64 -0.67
N PRO A 115 10.51 7.98 -0.77
CA PRO A 115 10.77 8.67 -2.03
C PRO A 115 12.08 8.25 -2.69
N GLU A 116 13.16 8.15 -1.90
CA GLU A 116 14.50 7.81 -2.40
C GLU A 116 14.61 6.37 -2.91
N LYS A 117 13.99 5.42 -2.18
CA LYS A 117 14.10 3.98 -2.50
C LYS A 117 13.23 3.54 -3.67
N THR A 118 12.09 4.19 -3.86
CA THR A 118 11.08 3.69 -4.78
C THR A 118 11.24 4.26 -6.18
N TYR A 119 11.82 5.44 -6.31
CA TYR A 119 12.10 6.06 -7.59
C TYR A 119 12.92 5.14 -8.53
N ASN A 120 13.97 4.52 -8.01
CA ASN A 120 14.81 3.61 -8.79
C ASN A 120 14.11 2.29 -9.16
N ALA A 121 13.31 1.74 -8.25
CA ALA A 121 12.63 0.46 -8.49
C ALA A 121 11.41 0.58 -9.42
N ALA A 122 10.65 1.67 -9.32
CA ALA A 122 9.50 1.93 -10.17
C ALA A 122 9.93 2.24 -11.62
N ASN A 123 10.97 3.03 -11.81
CA ASN A 123 11.50 3.33 -13.14
C ASN A 123 12.05 2.08 -13.84
N GLN A 124 12.71 1.15 -13.12
CA GLN A 124 13.20 -0.10 -13.71
C GLN A 124 12.08 -1.09 -14.06
N ALA A 125 10.98 -1.09 -13.31
CA ALA A 125 9.86 -2.02 -13.52
C ALA A 125 8.89 -1.55 -14.62
N TYR A 126 8.85 -0.26 -14.95
CA TYR A 126 7.85 0.34 -15.83
C TYR A 126 8.39 1.00 -17.10
N ASP A 127 9.67 0.81 -17.41
CA ASP A 127 10.34 1.37 -18.60
C ASP A 127 9.86 0.75 -19.93
N GLY A 128 8.64 0.36 -20.01
CA GLY A 128 8.07 -0.20 -21.23
C GLY A 128 6.56 -0.34 -21.28
N LYS A 129 5.83 -0.06 -20.21
CA LYS A 129 4.37 -0.18 -20.22
C LYS A 129 3.68 1.02 -19.59
N ARG A 130 2.87 1.65 -20.38
CA ARG A 130 2.07 2.85 -20.19
C ARG A 130 1.17 2.72 -18.95
N SER A 131 1.50 3.36 -17.85
CA SER A 131 0.58 3.52 -16.72
C SER A 131 0.43 4.99 -16.35
N CYS A 132 -0.80 5.41 -16.15
CA CYS A 132 -1.18 6.77 -15.79
C CYS A 132 -1.00 6.99 -14.28
N VAL A 133 0.20 6.71 -13.75
CA VAL A 133 0.53 6.98 -12.36
C VAL A 133 1.33 8.26 -12.29
N ARG A 134 0.72 9.32 -11.77
CA ARG A 134 1.44 10.53 -11.41
C ARG A 134 2.16 10.27 -10.10
N ASN A 135 3.47 10.09 -10.17
CA ASN A 135 4.30 10.09 -8.96
C ASN A 135 4.43 11.52 -8.44
N ALA A 136 3.81 11.81 -7.30
CA ALA A 136 4.01 13.05 -6.55
C ALA A 136 5.41 13.14 -5.91
N PHE A 137 6.28 12.19 -6.14
CA PHE A 137 7.67 12.25 -5.66
C PHE A 137 8.45 13.45 -6.23
N ASP A 138 8.04 13.96 -7.39
CA ASP A 138 8.65 15.18 -7.97
C ASP A 138 8.25 16.46 -7.23
N ALA A 139 7.12 16.46 -6.52
CA ALA A 139 6.65 17.60 -5.74
C ALA A 139 7.41 17.78 -4.41
N VAL A 140 8.02 16.72 -3.89
CA VAL A 140 8.74 16.76 -2.60
C VAL A 140 10.15 17.35 -2.75
N GLN A 141 10.72 17.34 -3.95
CA GLN A 141 12.05 17.91 -4.20
C GLN A 141 12.05 19.39 -4.62
N GLY A 142 10.87 20.04 -4.67
CA GLY A 142 10.79 21.51 -4.78
C GLY A 142 11.41 22.17 -6.02
N GLN A 143 11.87 21.42 -6.99
CA GLN A 143 12.38 21.91 -8.26
C GLN A 143 12.18 20.87 -9.36
N GLY A 144 11.09 20.95 -10.08
CA GLY A 144 10.93 20.14 -11.28
C GLY A 144 9.60 20.39 -11.94
N GLN A 145 9.62 20.93 -13.13
CA GLN A 145 8.44 20.95 -13.99
C GLN A 145 7.95 19.53 -14.19
N ILE A 146 6.72 19.27 -13.79
CA ILE A 146 6.04 17.99 -14.00
C ILE A 146 5.95 17.77 -15.51
N ASN A 147 6.78 16.89 -16.05
CA ASN A 147 6.70 16.51 -17.44
C ASN A 147 5.50 15.57 -17.60
N ARG A 148 4.36 16.18 -17.97
CA ARG A 148 3.09 15.49 -18.20
C ARG A 148 3.21 14.64 -19.48
N ARG A 149 3.74 13.43 -19.38
CA ARG A 149 3.52 12.45 -20.44
C ARG A 149 2.13 11.85 -20.24
N LYS A 150 1.17 12.43 -20.96
CA LYS A 150 -0.14 11.85 -21.16
C LYS A 150 0.04 10.52 -21.87
N VAL A 151 -0.28 9.45 -21.21
CA VAL A 151 -0.34 8.14 -21.84
C VAL A 151 -1.80 7.87 -22.17
N LEU A 152 -2.13 7.96 -23.44
CA LEU A 152 -3.40 7.52 -24.01
C LEU A 152 -3.27 6.03 -24.35
N TYR A 153 -4.29 5.24 -23.99
CA TYR A 153 -4.52 3.91 -24.53
C TYR A 153 -5.04 4.02 -25.96
#